data_7b76e8e5dadcf77396afc958c6e7e13f
#
_entry.id   7b76e8e5dadcf77396afc958c6e7e13f
#
_cell.length_a   1.000
_cell.length_b   1.000
_cell.length_c   1.000
_cell.angle_alpha   90.00
_cell.angle_beta   90.00
_cell.angle_gamma   90.00
#
_symmetry.space_group_name_H-M   'P 1'
#
loop_
_entity.id
_entity.type
_entity.pdbx_description
1 polymer ?
#
loop_
_entity_poly.entity_id
_entity_poly.type
_entity_poly.pdbx_seq_one_letter_code
_entity_poly.pdbx_strand_id
1 'polypeptide(L)'
;MNQPIFPPGFLQNAAAPSTQPPSASEPASLRPSPTVSPQNAPTLQDIVRMAHDQGHSDVHLGVGEIPRFRARGEMLQTEWPVTEPNTFHRWLREILTPQQIDVFQQTKEFDGSHAFPFVRVRINLLDSLLGPAMVLRLIPQTILTLEELKLPEVLRELSSRPKGLVLVTGPTGSGKSTTLAAMIDWINRHQTRHILTIEDPVEFVHQSQRSLIRHREVGLHTLQFHNAVRAALREDPDVILVGEIRDRETLSTALEASQTGHLVFGTLHTNSAVKTVERVLGLFPPEDQESVRRSLSESLLGVIAQGLIRTTDGKRAAYHDIMINTEACKDYIQRGDLDEVEEIMERSGFDGMVTSNQSLLNLVEAERIEPKDAIAVSLKPNELSQAIRGRSS
;
A
#
# COMPACT_ATOMS: atom_id res chain seq x y z
N MET A 1 -46.79 -0.36 -32.24
CA MET A 1 -48.07 0.37 -32.04
C MET A 1 -48.11 0.86 -30.61
N ASN A 2 -48.36 2.11 -30.49
CA ASN A 2 -48.76 3.00 -29.42
C ASN A 2 -47.68 3.96 -28.89
N GLN A 3 -47.93 5.21 -29.32
CA GLN A 3 -47.28 6.45 -28.95
C GLN A 3 -47.83 7.02 -27.62
N PRO A 4 -47.14 8.01 -27.05
CA PRO A 4 -47.45 8.59 -25.74
C PRO A 4 -48.53 9.67 -25.84
N ILE A 5 -49.31 9.82 -24.74
CA ILE A 5 -50.36 10.85 -24.59
C ILE A 5 -49.81 11.96 -23.68
N PHE A 6 -49.74 13.19 -24.21
CA PHE A 6 -49.73 14.44 -23.44
C PHE A 6 -51.05 15.18 -23.69
N PRO A 7 -51.68 15.78 -22.66
CA PRO A 7 -52.75 16.78 -22.87
C PRO A 7 -52.19 18.21 -22.88
N PRO A 8 -52.81 19.15 -23.58
CA PRO A 8 -52.36 20.53 -23.77
C PRO A 8 -53.06 21.54 -22.87
N GLY A 9 -52.32 22.64 -22.64
CA GLY A 9 -52.92 23.95 -22.50
C GLY A 9 -53.09 24.50 -21.10
N PHE A 10 -52.35 25.60 -20.83
CA PHE A 10 -52.93 26.83 -20.28
C PHE A 10 -51.92 27.98 -20.45
N LEU A 11 -52.21 28.83 -21.43
CA LEU A 11 -51.69 30.20 -21.49
C LEU A 11 -52.73 31.11 -20.85
N GLN A 12 -52.32 32.02 -19.97
CA GLN A 12 -52.80 33.41 -19.94
C GLN A 12 -52.11 34.26 -18.87
N ASN A 13 -51.43 35.25 -19.35
CA ASN A 13 -51.23 36.65 -18.91
C ASN A 13 -51.46 37.05 -17.45
N ALA A 14 -50.42 37.64 -16.84
CA ALA A 14 -50.56 38.85 -16.01
C ALA A 14 -49.27 39.68 -16.05
N ALA A 15 -49.46 41.01 -16.17
CA ALA A 15 -48.47 42.04 -16.47
C ALA A 15 -47.46 42.30 -15.34
N ALA A 16 -46.28 42.84 -15.75
CA ALA A 16 -45.16 43.27 -14.95
C ALA A 16 -45.45 44.49 -14.03
N PRO A 17 -44.61 44.69 -13.01
CA PRO A 17 -43.99 46.01 -12.84
C PRO A 17 -42.44 45.93 -12.94
N SER A 18 -41.92 46.92 -13.62
CA SER A 18 -40.53 47.22 -13.88
C SER A 18 -39.80 47.60 -12.56
N THR A 19 -38.74 46.85 -12.23
CA THR A 19 -37.66 47.37 -11.40
C THR A 19 -36.33 46.97 -12.07
N GLN A 20 -35.56 47.97 -12.44
CA GLN A 20 -34.20 47.81 -12.97
C GLN A 20 -33.30 47.14 -11.92
N PRO A 21 -32.49 46.13 -12.30
CA PRO A 21 -31.42 45.66 -11.46
C PRO A 21 -30.22 46.63 -11.54
N PRO A 22 -29.39 46.70 -10.46
CA PRO A 22 -28.18 47.51 -10.44
C PRO A 22 -27.17 46.97 -11.45
N SER A 23 -26.44 47.87 -12.08
CA SER A 23 -25.39 47.64 -13.05
C SER A 23 -24.40 46.55 -12.62
N ALA A 24 -24.37 45.45 -13.34
CA ALA A 24 -23.31 44.47 -13.23
C ALA A 24 -21.98 45.11 -13.66
N SER A 25 -21.02 45.13 -12.75
CA SER A 25 -19.62 45.42 -13.06
C SER A 25 -19.13 44.39 -14.10
N GLU A 26 -18.54 44.86 -15.16
CA GLU A 26 -17.92 44.06 -16.20
C GLU A 26 -16.93 43.05 -15.55
N PRO A 27 -16.94 41.75 -16.00
CA PRO A 27 -15.90 40.82 -15.57
C PRO A 27 -14.57 41.31 -16.13
N ALA A 28 -13.58 41.40 -15.22
CA ALA A 28 -12.22 41.73 -15.56
C ALA A 28 -11.75 40.88 -16.74
N SER A 29 -11.34 41.54 -17.83
CA SER A 29 -10.78 40.92 -19.02
C SER A 29 -9.69 39.95 -18.61
N LEU A 30 -9.90 38.65 -18.87
CA LEU A 30 -8.86 37.63 -18.85
C LEU A 30 -7.77 38.08 -19.83
N ARG A 31 -6.66 38.57 -19.29
CA ARG A 31 -5.44 38.78 -20.08
C ARG A 31 -5.06 37.41 -20.66
N PRO A 32 -4.77 37.28 -21.96
CA PRO A 32 -4.26 36.05 -22.52
C PRO A 32 -2.94 35.73 -21.78
N SER A 33 -2.91 34.56 -21.13
CA SER A 33 -1.67 34.02 -20.60
C SER A 33 -0.65 33.93 -21.72
N PRO A 34 0.63 34.23 -21.47
CA PRO A 34 1.66 34.13 -22.48
C PRO A 34 1.67 32.70 -23.03
N THR A 35 1.47 32.54 -24.33
CA THR A 35 1.66 31.30 -25.07
C THR A 35 3.11 30.88 -24.93
N VAL A 36 3.39 30.02 -23.96
CA VAL A 36 4.68 29.36 -23.80
C VAL A 36 4.83 28.45 -25.02
N SER A 37 5.83 28.72 -25.83
CA SER A 37 6.16 27.89 -27.00
C SER A 37 6.35 26.43 -26.59
N PRO A 38 5.99 25.42 -27.41
CA PRO A 38 6.14 23.98 -27.12
C PRO A 38 7.57 23.57 -26.72
N GLN A 39 8.56 24.38 -27.07
CA GLN A 39 9.96 24.21 -26.70
C GLN A 39 10.28 24.54 -25.22
N ASN A 40 9.36 25.18 -24.49
CA ASN A 40 9.54 25.59 -23.07
C ASN A 40 8.71 24.76 -22.07
N ALA A 41 8.04 23.69 -22.49
CA ALA A 41 7.42 22.78 -21.55
C ALA A 41 8.51 22.05 -20.75
N PRO A 42 8.41 21.96 -19.39
CA PRO A 42 9.42 21.31 -18.55
C PRO A 42 9.64 19.85 -18.96
N THR A 43 10.83 19.32 -18.68
CA THR A 43 11.05 17.87 -18.79
C THR A 43 10.26 17.15 -17.71
N LEU A 44 9.97 15.87 -17.91
CA LEU A 44 9.31 15.07 -16.87
C LEU A 44 10.17 15.03 -15.60
N GLN A 45 11.49 14.94 -15.75
CA GLN A 45 12.43 14.99 -14.63
C GLN A 45 12.29 16.28 -13.82
N ASP A 46 12.11 17.44 -14.44
CA ASP A 46 11.95 18.73 -13.74
C ASP A 46 10.62 18.78 -12.97
N ILE A 47 9.55 18.26 -13.57
CA ILE A 47 8.23 18.16 -12.91
C ILE A 47 8.32 17.28 -11.67
N VAL A 48 8.90 16.09 -11.79
CA VAL A 48 9.05 15.13 -10.68
C VAL A 48 9.98 15.69 -9.60
N ARG A 49 11.06 16.41 -9.99
CA ARG A 49 11.94 17.09 -9.03
C ARG A 49 11.20 18.16 -8.22
N MET A 50 10.41 18.98 -8.87
CA MET A 50 9.59 19.99 -8.18
C MET A 50 8.62 19.33 -7.19
N ALA A 51 7.94 18.26 -7.59
CA ALA A 51 7.05 17.51 -6.71
C ALA A 51 7.80 16.92 -5.49
N HIS A 52 8.99 16.35 -5.72
CA HIS A 52 9.85 15.80 -4.68
C HIS A 52 10.30 16.88 -3.68
N ASP A 53 10.84 17.99 -4.17
CA ASP A 53 11.40 19.05 -3.34
C ASP A 53 10.33 19.77 -2.51
N GLN A 54 9.07 19.78 -2.98
CA GLN A 54 7.92 20.35 -2.28
C GLN A 54 7.18 19.31 -1.40
N GLY A 55 7.63 18.05 -1.38
CA GLY A 55 7.04 16.97 -0.57
C GLY A 55 5.66 16.54 -1.02
N HIS A 56 5.38 16.60 -2.33
CA HIS A 56 4.14 16.08 -2.91
C HIS A 56 4.21 14.56 -3.06
N SER A 57 3.06 13.90 -2.97
CA SER A 57 2.99 12.44 -3.03
C SER A 57 2.83 11.89 -4.45
N ASP A 58 2.08 12.59 -5.30
CA ASP A 58 1.78 12.12 -6.65
C ASP A 58 1.81 13.30 -7.65
N VAL A 59 2.20 12.99 -8.89
CA VAL A 59 2.14 13.87 -10.05
C VAL A 59 1.10 13.32 -11.02
N HIS A 60 0.16 14.15 -11.44
CA HIS A 60 -0.89 13.82 -12.39
C HIS A 60 -0.69 14.62 -13.67
N LEU A 61 -0.54 13.92 -14.80
CA LEU A 61 -0.28 14.46 -16.12
C LEU A 61 -1.22 13.82 -17.13
N GLY A 62 -1.78 14.59 -18.05
CA GLY A 62 -2.66 14.05 -19.10
C GLY A 62 -2.69 14.98 -20.31
N VAL A 63 -2.94 14.40 -21.49
CA VAL A 63 -3.15 15.18 -22.70
C VAL A 63 -4.42 16.02 -22.53
N GLY A 64 -4.35 17.29 -22.89
CA GLY A 64 -5.46 18.24 -22.73
C GLY A 64 -5.67 18.73 -21.29
N GLU A 65 -4.79 18.38 -20.36
CA GLU A 65 -4.88 18.75 -18.95
C GLU A 65 -3.68 19.61 -18.52
N ILE A 66 -3.90 20.46 -17.50
CA ILE A 66 -2.82 21.16 -16.80
C ILE A 66 -2.22 20.18 -15.79
N PRO A 67 -0.88 20.04 -15.72
CA PRO A 67 -0.20 19.23 -14.71
C PRO A 67 -0.66 19.56 -13.29
N ARG A 68 -0.83 18.55 -12.46
CA ARG A 68 -1.26 18.68 -11.06
C ARG A 68 -0.40 17.85 -10.13
N PHE A 69 -0.28 18.33 -8.89
CA PHE A 69 0.33 17.61 -7.78
C PHE A 69 -0.71 17.21 -6.74
N ARG A 70 -0.49 16.09 -6.08
CA ARG A 70 -1.23 15.74 -4.88
C ARG A 70 -0.42 16.10 -3.65
N ALA A 71 -0.94 17.03 -2.85
CA ALA A 71 -0.34 17.50 -1.62
C ALA A 71 -1.28 17.25 -0.45
N ARG A 72 -0.89 16.43 0.51
CA ARG A 72 -1.69 16.12 1.72
C ARG A 72 -3.15 15.71 1.44
N GLY A 73 -3.37 15.05 0.31
CA GLY A 73 -4.70 14.60 -0.14
C GLY A 73 -5.42 15.54 -1.11
N GLU A 74 -4.98 16.79 -1.24
CA GLU A 74 -5.56 17.78 -2.15
C GLU A 74 -4.88 17.79 -3.51
N MET A 75 -5.62 18.14 -4.56
CA MET A 75 -5.11 18.28 -5.93
C MET A 75 -4.76 19.75 -6.20
N LEU A 76 -3.47 20.03 -6.34
CA LEU A 76 -2.94 21.35 -6.64
C LEU A 76 -2.64 21.48 -8.13
N GLN A 77 -3.22 22.47 -8.78
CA GLN A 77 -2.91 22.80 -10.16
C GLN A 77 -1.61 23.61 -10.24
N THR A 78 -0.77 23.30 -11.22
CA THR A 78 0.44 24.06 -11.51
C THR A 78 0.16 25.28 -12.41
N GLU A 79 1.15 26.14 -12.60
CA GLU A 79 1.09 27.26 -13.53
C GLU A 79 1.56 26.88 -14.95
N TRP A 80 1.84 25.60 -15.21
CA TRP A 80 2.26 25.14 -16.53
C TRP A 80 1.09 25.13 -17.53
N PRO A 81 1.38 25.21 -18.82
CA PRO A 81 0.32 25.15 -19.84
C PRO A 81 -0.36 23.79 -19.91
N VAL A 82 -1.49 23.74 -20.58
CA VAL A 82 -2.17 22.49 -20.95
C VAL A 82 -1.20 21.60 -21.72
N THR A 83 -1.15 20.34 -21.34
CA THR A 83 -0.25 19.35 -21.94
C THR A 83 -0.68 18.99 -23.36
N GLU A 84 0.18 19.27 -24.33
CA GLU A 84 -0.03 18.87 -25.72
C GLU A 84 0.37 17.39 -25.94
N PRO A 85 -0.22 16.70 -26.94
CA PRO A 85 0.12 15.31 -27.27
C PRO A 85 1.62 15.07 -27.47
N ASN A 86 2.31 15.96 -28.18
CA ASN A 86 3.77 15.85 -28.42
C ASN A 86 4.59 15.98 -27.15
N THR A 87 4.19 16.85 -26.21
CA THR A 87 4.82 16.98 -24.90
C THR A 87 4.66 15.72 -24.08
N PHE A 88 3.43 15.18 -24.04
CA PHE A 88 3.16 13.92 -23.34
C PHE A 88 3.98 12.76 -23.90
N HIS A 89 4.04 12.59 -25.21
CA HIS A 89 4.87 11.58 -25.87
C HIS A 89 6.37 11.74 -25.60
N ARG A 90 6.85 12.98 -25.47
CA ARG A 90 8.23 13.24 -25.05
C ARG A 90 8.47 12.73 -23.63
N TRP A 91 7.57 13.04 -22.69
CA TRP A 91 7.65 12.55 -21.31
C TRP A 91 7.63 11.02 -21.21
N LEU A 92 6.79 10.35 -21.99
CA LEU A 92 6.80 8.88 -22.02
C LEU A 92 8.18 8.33 -22.38
N ARG A 93 8.87 8.92 -23.36
CA ARG A 93 10.21 8.49 -23.79
C ARG A 93 11.30 8.78 -22.76
N GLU A 94 11.07 9.65 -21.79
CA GLU A 94 12.01 9.90 -20.71
C GLU A 94 12.05 8.74 -19.69
N ILE A 95 10.96 7.96 -19.57
CA ILE A 95 10.78 6.97 -18.50
C ILE A 95 10.45 5.56 -18.99
N LEU A 96 10.06 5.38 -20.25
CA LEU A 96 9.67 4.09 -20.80
C LEU A 96 10.55 3.69 -21.99
N THR A 97 10.79 2.40 -22.13
CA THR A 97 11.39 1.83 -23.32
C THR A 97 10.38 1.83 -24.49
N PRO A 98 10.85 1.75 -25.75
CA PRO A 98 9.95 1.61 -26.90
C PRO A 98 8.97 0.45 -26.76
N GLN A 99 9.42 -0.71 -26.26
CA GLN A 99 8.57 -1.89 -26.05
C GLN A 99 7.46 -1.64 -25.02
N GLN A 100 7.76 -0.92 -23.95
CA GLN A 100 6.75 -0.56 -22.93
C GLN A 100 5.73 0.43 -23.49
N ILE A 101 6.15 1.37 -24.34
CA ILE A 101 5.25 2.28 -25.06
C ILE A 101 4.34 1.49 -25.99
N ASP A 102 4.86 0.52 -26.74
CA ASP A 102 4.07 -0.34 -27.62
C ASP A 102 3.03 -1.16 -26.83
N VAL A 103 3.41 -1.71 -25.67
CA VAL A 103 2.48 -2.42 -24.77
C VAL A 103 1.37 -1.48 -24.35
N PHE A 104 1.68 -0.27 -23.88
CA PHE A 104 0.67 0.70 -23.49
C PHE A 104 -0.29 1.07 -24.64
N GLN A 105 0.23 1.25 -25.85
CA GLN A 105 -0.59 1.56 -27.03
C GLN A 105 -1.60 0.44 -27.36
N GLN A 106 -1.19 -0.83 -27.12
CA GLN A 106 -2.03 -2.01 -27.37
C GLN A 106 -3.05 -2.26 -26.26
N THR A 107 -2.61 -2.19 -25.01
CA THR A 107 -3.41 -2.57 -23.82
C THR A 107 -4.22 -1.41 -23.25
N LYS A 108 -3.81 -0.16 -23.55
CA LYS A 108 -4.38 1.10 -23.01
C LYS A 108 -4.09 1.32 -21.52
N GLU A 109 -3.32 0.45 -20.92
CA GLU A 109 -2.92 0.47 -19.52
C GLU A 109 -1.45 0.07 -19.38
N PHE A 110 -0.74 0.64 -18.39
CA PHE A 110 0.61 0.24 -18.04
C PHE A 110 0.89 0.58 -16.57
N ASP A 111 1.37 -0.40 -15.84
CA ASP A 111 1.93 -0.23 -14.50
C ASP A 111 3.44 -0.54 -14.53
N GLY A 112 4.22 0.25 -13.81
CA GLY A 112 5.66 0.04 -13.74
C GLY A 112 6.32 1.03 -12.80
N SER A 113 7.64 1.13 -12.90
CA SER A 113 8.43 2.07 -12.09
C SER A 113 9.57 2.67 -12.90
N HIS A 114 10.05 3.84 -12.44
CA HIS A 114 11.25 4.48 -12.99
C HIS A 114 12.09 5.09 -11.86
N ALA A 115 13.40 5.03 -11.98
CA ALA A 115 14.32 5.61 -11.02
C ALA A 115 14.96 6.87 -11.60
N PHE A 116 14.55 8.04 -11.09
CA PHE A 116 15.31 9.27 -11.28
C PHE A 116 16.51 9.29 -10.32
N PRO A 117 17.55 10.10 -10.56
CA PRO A 117 18.71 10.18 -9.68
C PRO A 117 18.39 10.57 -8.22
N PHE A 118 17.24 11.19 -7.97
CA PHE A 118 16.83 11.76 -6.68
C PHE A 118 15.56 11.13 -6.09
N VAL A 119 14.79 10.38 -6.87
CA VAL A 119 13.57 9.70 -6.40
C VAL A 119 13.18 8.57 -7.34
N ARG A 120 12.64 7.48 -6.80
CA ARG A 120 11.95 6.45 -7.58
C ARG A 120 10.47 6.80 -7.67
N VAL A 121 9.85 6.52 -8.81
CA VAL A 121 8.41 6.70 -9.00
C VAL A 121 7.75 5.42 -9.48
N ARG A 122 6.56 5.14 -8.96
CA ARG A 122 5.63 4.18 -9.57
C ARG A 122 4.87 4.91 -10.66
N ILE A 123 4.75 4.27 -11.81
CA ILE A 123 4.08 4.79 -13.00
C ILE A 123 2.77 4.02 -13.18
N ASN A 124 1.66 4.72 -13.31
CA ASN A 124 0.42 4.17 -13.86
C ASN A 124 0.03 5.01 -15.07
N LEU A 125 -0.11 4.36 -16.23
CA LEU A 125 -0.62 4.96 -17.46
C LEU A 125 -2.02 4.43 -17.74
N LEU A 126 -2.86 5.32 -18.25
CA LEU A 126 -4.20 5.01 -18.68
C LEU A 126 -4.54 5.81 -19.94
N ASP A 127 -5.42 5.27 -20.78
CA ASP A 127 -6.04 6.02 -21.87
C ASP A 127 -7.37 6.59 -21.38
N SER A 128 -7.70 7.82 -21.77
CA SER A 128 -8.90 8.52 -21.34
C SER A 128 -9.59 9.24 -22.49
N LEU A 129 -10.76 9.82 -22.24
CA LEU A 129 -11.54 10.53 -23.27
C LEU A 129 -10.76 11.69 -23.92
N LEU A 130 -9.89 12.36 -23.19
CA LEU A 130 -9.06 13.46 -23.70
C LEU A 130 -7.73 12.98 -24.30
N GLY A 131 -7.38 11.71 -24.13
CA GLY A 131 -6.14 11.08 -24.53
C GLY A 131 -5.40 10.42 -23.35
N PRO A 132 -4.15 9.99 -23.59
CA PRO A 132 -3.40 9.29 -22.55
C PRO A 132 -3.07 10.21 -21.36
N ALA A 133 -3.08 9.59 -20.17
CA ALA A 133 -2.74 10.22 -18.91
C ALA A 133 -1.80 9.34 -18.09
N MET A 134 -1.05 9.94 -17.16
CA MET A 134 -0.19 9.21 -16.23
C MET A 134 -0.29 9.77 -14.82
N VAL A 135 -0.17 8.86 -13.87
CA VAL A 135 0.02 9.18 -12.45
C VAL A 135 1.38 8.65 -12.04
N LEU A 136 2.22 9.53 -11.52
CA LEU A 136 3.52 9.18 -10.96
C LEU A 136 3.46 9.32 -9.44
N ARG A 137 3.52 8.21 -8.71
CA ARG A 137 3.63 8.21 -7.25
C ARG A 137 5.08 8.25 -6.85
N LEU A 138 5.47 9.26 -6.07
CA LEU A 138 6.82 9.38 -5.55
C LEU A 138 7.01 8.37 -4.40
N ILE A 139 8.05 7.55 -4.52
CA ILE A 139 8.41 6.54 -3.53
C ILE A 139 9.43 7.14 -2.57
N PRO A 140 9.15 7.21 -1.25
CA PRO A 140 10.10 7.71 -0.28
C PRO A 140 11.41 6.92 -0.31
N GLN A 141 12.55 7.59 -0.35
CA GLN A 141 13.87 6.93 -0.31
C GLN A 141 14.34 6.63 1.11
N THR A 142 13.81 7.37 2.10
CA THR A 142 14.20 7.18 3.49
C THR A 142 13.44 6.00 4.08
N ILE A 143 14.19 4.99 4.49
CA ILE A 143 13.68 3.84 5.24
C ILE A 143 13.79 4.18 6.72
N LEU A 144 12.65 4.23 7.39
CA LEU A 144 12.60 4.46 8.83
C LEU A 144 12.91 3.16 9.58
N THR A 145 13.58 3.27 10.71
CA THR A 145 13.92 2.12 11.56
C THR A 145 12.70 1.63 12.36
N LEU A 146 12.79 0.43 12.94
CA LEU A 146 11.75 -0.11 13.82
C LEU A 146 11.49 0.81 15.01
N GLU A 147 12.54 1.44 15.55
CA GLU A 147 12.50 2.37 16.68
C GLU A 147 11.82 3.70 16.30
N GLU A 148 12.19 4.29 15.16
CA GLU A 148 11.58 5.54 14.65
C GLU A 148 10.09 5.37 14.37
N LEU A 149 9.69 4.19 13.89
CA LEU A 149 8.29 3.82 13.66
C LEU A 149 7.56 3.44 14.94
N LYS A 150 8.29 3.27 16.07
CA LYS A 150 7.76 2.79 17.35
C LYS A 150 7.04 1.44 17.20
N LEU A 151 7.61 0.55 16.43
CA LEU A 151 7.06 -0.78 16.21
C LEU A 151 7.36 -1.71 17.41
N PRO A 152 6.51 -2.70 17.69
CA PRO A 152 6.73 -3.67 18.76
C PRO A 152 8.04 -4.41 18.63
N GLU A 153 8.73 -4.65 19.78
CA GLU A 153 10.03 -5.31 19.83
C GLU A 153 10.04 -6.72 19.21
N VAL A 154 8.92 -7.43 19.27
CA VAL A 154 8.77 -8.76 18.69
C VAL A 154 9.04 -8.80 17.18
N LEU A 155 8.88 -7.67 16.46
CA LEU A 155 9.23 -7.60 15.04
C LEU A 155 10.73 -7.76 14.81
N ARG A 156 11.57 -7.25 15.74
CA ARG A 156 13.02 -7.47 15.74
C ARG A 156 13.36 -8.95 15.98
N GLU A 157 12.67 -9.58 16.93
CA GLU A 157 12.85 -10.99 17.22
C GLU A 157 12.50 -11.86 16.01
N LEU A 158 11.36 -11.59 15.37
CA LEU A 158 10.95 -12.26 14.12
C LEU A 158 11.98 -12.06 13.00
N SER A 159 12.53 -10.84 12.87
CA SER A 159 13.57 -10.52 11.87
C SER A 159 14.90 -11.23 12.13
N SER A 160 15.14 -11.67 13.36
CA SER A 160 16.37 -12.36 13.75
C SER A 160 16.33 -13.87 13.50
N ARG A 161 15.17 -14.44 13.22
CA ARG A 161 15.00 -15.89 13.04
C ARG A 161 15.80 -16.39 11.83
N PRO A 162 16.35 -17.62 11.92
CA PRO A 162 17.12 -18.19 10.83
C PRO A 162 16.24 -18.62 9.66
N LYS A 163 15.04 -19.10 9.91
CA LYS A 163 14.06 -19.58 8.93
C LYS A 163 12.64 -19.50 9.45
N GLY A 164 11.67 -19.63 8.59
CA GLY A 164 10.23 -19.67 8.88
C GLY A 164 9.47 -18.63 8.08
N LEU A 165 8.16 -18.56 8.27
CA LEU A 165 7.25 -17.66 7.57
C LEU A 165 6.75 -16.56 8.51
N VAL A 166 6.88 -15.32 8.10
CA VAL A 166 6.28 -14.14 8.76
C VAL A 166 5.30 -13.49 7.79
N LEU A 167 4.05 -13.31 8.22
CA LEU A 167 3.02 -12.67 7.41
C LEU A 167 2.71 -11.28 7.96
N VAL A 168 2.87 -10.24 7.11
CA VAL A 168 2.49 -8.86 7.44
C VAL A 168 1.24 -8.50 6.64
N THR A 169 0.14 -8.23 7.33
CA THR A 169 -1.16 -8.09 6.71
C THR A 169 -1.87 -6.79 7.07
N GLY A 170 -2.95 -6.48 6.38
CA GLY A 170 -3.74 -5.26 6.58
C GLY A 170 -4.23 -4.68 5.27
N PRO A 171 -5.20 -3.75 5.30
CA PRO A 171 -5.74 -3.12 4.10
C PRO A 171 -4.68 -2.29 3.36
N THR A 172 -4.99 -1.89 2.14
CA THR A 172 -4.14 -0.97 1.38
C THR A 172 -3.95 0.33 2.16
N GLY A 173 -2.70 0.80 2.24
CA GLY A 173 -2.36 2.01 2.98
C GLY A 173 -2.22 1.83 4.50
N SER A 174 -2.24 0.60 5.02
CA SER A 174 -2.02 0.31 6.46
C SER A 174 -0.55 0.38 6.91
N GLY A 175 0.39 0.60 5.98
CA GLY A 175 1.81 0.73 6.29
C GLY A 175 2.60 -0.59 6.27
N LYS A 176 2.06 -1.68 5.70
CA LYS A 176 2.75 -2.99 5.58
C LYS A 176 4.14 -2.87 4.98
N SER A 177 4.25 -2.22 3.83
CA SER A 177 5.53 -2.07 3.12
C SER A 177 6.54 -1.27 3.93
N THR A 178 6.08 -0.24 4.68
CA THR A 178 6.95 0.53 5.58
C THR A 178 7.47 -0.34 6.73
N THR A 179 6.61 -1.16 7.32
CA THR A 179 6.98 -2.10 8.39
C THR A 179 7.95 -3.16 7.88
N LEU A 180 7.67 -3.77 6.73
CA LEU A 180 8.57 -4.73 6.09
C LEU A 180 9.91 -4.10 5.71
N ALA A 181 9.91 -2.89 5.16
CA ALA A 181 11.15 -2.17 4.87
C ALA A 181 11.99 -1.96 6.13
N ALA A 182 11.37 -1.59 7.25
CA ALA A 182 12.07 -1.45 8.54
C ALA A 182 12.64 -2.79 9.04
N MET A 183 11.90 -3.90 8.89
CA MET A 183 12.38 -5.24 9.27
C MET A 183 13.54 -5.70 8.37
N ILE A 184 13.45 -5.51 7.08
CA ILE A 184 14.52 -5.81 6.11
C ILE A 184 15.76 -4.93 6.36
N ASP A 185 15.57 -3.63 6.62
CA ASP A 185 16.67 -2.72 6.95
C ASP A 185 17.38 -3.12 8.25
N TRP A 186 16.62 -3.56 9.25
CA TRP A 186 17.20 -4.09 10.48
C TRP A 186 18.08 -5.32 10.19
N ILE A 187 17.63 -6.29 9.40
CA ILE A 187 18.44 -7.45 8.97
C ILE A 187 19.69 -6.97 8.23
N ASN A 188 19.52 -6.06 7.27
CA ASN A 188 20.59 -5.52 6.45
C ASN A 188 21.71 -4.86 7.24
N ARG A 189 21.38 -4.18 8.35
CA ARG A 189 22.33 -3.49 9.22
C ARG A 189 23.01 -4.42 10.23
N HIS A 190 22.33 -5.48 10.69
CA HIS A 190 22.78 -6.26 11.83
C HIS A 190 23.26 -7.66 11.47
N GLN A 191 22.85 -8.20 10.33
CA GLN A 191 23.16 -9.57 9.91
C GLN A 191 23.90 -9.61 8.57
N THR A 192 24.60 -10.73 8.31
CA THR A 192 25.31 -10.98 7.05
C THR A 192 24.57 -12.02 6.25
N ARG A 193 23.52 -11.59 5.55
CA ARG A 193 22.60 -12.46 4.80
C ARG A 193 22.46 -12.04 3.35
N HIS A 194 22.05 -12.96 2.50
CA HIS A 194 21.55 -12.65 1.17
C HIS A 194 20.04 -12.48 1.23
N ILE A 195 19.56 -11.27 0.96
CA ILE A 195 18.14 -10.89 1.00
C ILE A 195 17.67 -10.71 -0.45
N LEU A 196 16.61 -11.40 -0.82
CA LEU A 196 15.98 -11.27 -2.12
C LEU A 196 14.56 -10.75 -1.96
N THR A 197 14.22 -9.63 -2.59
CA THR A 197 12.84 -9.12 -2.62
C THR A 197 12.19 -9.36 -3.98
N ILE A 198 10.92 -9.76 -4.00
CA ILE A 198 10.10 -9.96 -5.19
C ILE A 198 8.84 -9.15 -5.00
N GLU A 199 8.67 -8.07 -5.77
CA GLU A 199 7.65 -7.05 -5.54
C GLU A 199 6.99 -6.59 -6.86
N ASP A 200 5.81 -5.94 -6.75
CA ASP A 200 5.03 -5.45 -7.91
C ASP A 200 4.35 -4.10 -7.60
N PRO A 201 5.02 -2.97 -7.84
CA PRO A 201 6.47 -2.80 -8.04
C PRO A 201 7.26 -2.75 -6.73
N VAL A 202 8.60 -2.59 -6.80
CA VAL A 202 9.47 -2.36 -5.63
C VAL A 202 9.10 -1.03 -4.98
N GLU A 203 8.70 -1.07 -3.69
CA GLU A 203 8.29 0.12 -2.92
C GLU A 203 9.45 0.78 -2.17
N PHE A 204 10.44 0.03 -1.70
CA PHE A 204 11.61 0.56 -1.02
C PHE A 204 12.89 -0.05 -1.59
N VAL A 205 13.86 0.79 -1.93
CA VAL A 205 15.16 0.33 -2.44
C VAL A 205 16.18 0.37 -1.31
N HIS A 206 16.58 -0.80 -0.85
CA HIS A 206 17.63 -0.95 0.15
C HIS A 206 19.01 -0.94 -0.51
N GLN A 207 19.93 -0.16 0.06
CA GLN A 207 21.35 -0.28 -0.25
C GLN A 207 21.94 -1.40 0.60
N SER A 208 22.69 -2.32 -0.03
CA SER A 208 23.40 -3.38 0.69
C SER A 208 24.38 -2.78 1.72
N GLN A 209 24.31 -3.25 2.97
CA GLN A 209 25.20 -2.84 4.07
C GLN A 209 25.99 -4.04 4.57
N ARG A 210 25.56 -4.69 5.65
CA ARG A 210 26.16 -5.97 6.09
C ARG A 210 25.61 -7.15 5.31
N SER A 211 24.36 -7.05 4.86
CA SER A 211 23.72 -8.05 3.98
C SER A 211 23.85 -7.65 2.50
N LEU A 212 23.79 -8.64 1.61
CA LEU A 212 23.59 -8.42 0.19
C LEU A 212 22.10 -8.36 -0.09
N ILE A 213 21.61 -7.30 -0.72
CA ILE A 213 20.19 -7.17 -1.10
C ILE A 213 20.07 -7.13 -2.62
N ARG A 214 19.12 -7.92 -3.14
CA ARG A 214 18.70 -7.89 -4.54
C ARG A 214 17.19 -7.70 -4.63
N HIS A 215 16.79 -6.77 -5.47
CA HIS A 215 15.38 -6.48 -5.74
C HIS A 215 14.98 -7.03 -7.11
N ARG A 216 13.87 -7.78 -7.15
CA ARG A 216 13.26 -8.26 -8.39
C ARG A 216 11.85 -7.72 -8.50
N GLU A 217 11.60 -6.91 -9.52
CA GLU A 217 10.29 -6.33 -9.81
C GLU A 217 9.57 -7.18 -10.87
N VAL A 218 8.32 -7.53 -10.60
CA VAL A 218 7.46 -8.23 -11.56
C VAL A 218 7.19 -7.31 -12.75
N GLY A 219 7.19 -7.86 -13.94
CA GLY A 219 7.08 -7.10 -15.19
C GLY A 219 8.40 -6.53 -15.73
N LEU A 220 9.43 -6.35 -14.87
CA LEU A 220 10.75 -5.86 -15.29
C LEU A 220 11.84 -6.93 -15.18
N HIS A 221 11.96 -7.58 -14.02
CA HIS A 221 13.03 -8.53 -13.71
C HIS A 221 12.55 -9.99 -13.68
N THR A 222 11.25 -10.18 -13.63
CA THR A 222 10.56 -11.47 -13.69
C THR A 222 9.15 -11.26 -14.25
N LEU A 223 8.56 -12.28 -14.85
CA LEU A 223 7.24 -12.16 -15.46
C LEU A 223 6.08 -12.42 -14.45
N GLN A 224 6.33 -13.20 -13.41
CA GLN A 224 5.30 -13.65 -12.46
C GLN A 224 5.89 -13.93 -11.08
N PHE A 225 5.11 -13.69 -10.01
CA PHE A 225 5.53 -13.93 -8.63
C PHE A 225 5.97 -15.38 -8.40
N HIS A 226 5.11 -16.36 -8.69
CA HIS A 226 5.41 -17.77 -8.41
C HIS A 226 6.69 -18.27 -9.11
N ASN A 227 6.97 -17.81 -10.34
CA ASN A 227 8.20 -18.14 -11.05
C ASN A 227 9.43 -17.55 -10.36
N ALA A 228 9.32 -16.31 -9.88
CA ALA A 228 10.42 -15.65 -9.18
C ALA A 228 10.71 -16.31 -7.83
N VAL A 229 9.67 -16.64 -7.04
CA VAL A 229 9.83 -17.32 -5.73
C VAL A 229 10.44 -18.73 -5.93
N ARG A 230 9.99 -19.47 -6.95
CA ARG A 230 10.59 -20.77 -7.29
C ARG A 230 12.05 -20.65 -7.74
N ALA A 231 12.40 -19.62 -8.51
CA ALA A 231 13.77 -19.37 -8.92
C ALA A 231 14.64 -19.00 -7.72
N ALA A 232 14.10 -18.21 -6.77
CA ALA A 232 14.78 -17.77 -5.55
C ALA A 232 15.40 -18.93 -4.78
N LEU A 233 14.74 -20.10 -4.71
CA LEU A 233 15.27 -21.31 -4.05
C LEU A 233 16.62 -21.81 -4.62
N ARG A 234 17.06 -21.30 -5.77
CA ARG A 234 18.34 -21.64 -6.41
C ARG A 234 19.31 -20.45 -6.48
N GLU A 235 18.93 -19.33 -5.90
CA GLU A 235 19.69 -18.08 -5.92
C GLU A 235 20.47 -17.86 -4.61
N ASP A 236 20.51 -18.86 -3.72
CA ASP A 236 21.21 -18.87 -2.43
C ASP A 236 20.77 -17.71 -1.49
N PRO A 237 19.47 -17.43 -1.33
CA PRO A 237 19.03 -16.42 -0.37
C PRO A 237 18.89 -17.01 1.03
N ASP A 238 19.18 -16.21 2.05
CA ASP A 238 18.80 -16.51 3.45
C ASP A 238 17.41 -15.96 3.78
N VAL A 239 17.04 -14.83 3.11
CA VAL A 239 15.80 -14.11 3.36
C VAL A 239 15.09 -13.83 2.03
N ILE A 240 13.80 -14.13 1.97
CA ILE A 240 12.96 -13.87 0.79
C ILE A 240 11.79 -12.99 1.22
N LEU A 241 11.63 -11.82 0.59
CA LEU A 241 10.42 -11.01 0.69
C LEU A 241 9.54 -11.25 -0.54
N VAL A 242 8.33 -11.75 -0.29
CA VAL A 242 7.26 -11.89 -1.30
C VAL A 242 6.29 -10.73 -1.10
N GLY A 243 6.33 -9.75 -1.98
CA GLY A 243 5.60 -8.49 -1.84
C GLY A 243 4.09 -8.68 -1.64
N GLU A 244 3.49 -9.66 -2.32
CA GLU A 244 2.09 -10.05 -2.10
C GLU A 244 1.85 -11.52 -2.43
N ILE A 245 1.11 -12.21 -1.55
CA ILE A 245 0.64 -13.59 -1.73
C ILE A 245 -0.83 -13.57 -2.11
N ARG A 246 -1.13 -13.72 -3.41
CA ARG A 246 -2.50 -13.68 -3.96
C ARG A 246 -3.07 -15.05 -4.28
N ASP A 247 -2.22 -16.00 -4.53
CA ASP A 247 -2.59 -17.31 -5.08
C ASP A 247 -1.94 -18.48 -4.34
N ARG A 248 -2.48 -19.66 -4.59
CA ARG A 248 -2.06 -20.94 -4.01
C ARG A 248 -0.60 -21.27 -4.37
N GLU A 249 -0.18 -21.00 -5.61
CA GLU A 249 1.13 -21.39 -6.11
C GLU A 249 2.23 -20.60 -5.42
N THR A 250 2.05 -19.28 -5.29
CA THR A 250 2.96 -18.39 -4.57
C THR A 250 3.06 -18.79 -3.10
N LEU A 251 1.91 -19.08 -2.45
CA LEU A 251 1.90 -19.49 -1.05
C LEU A 251 2.56 -20.85 -0.85
N SER A 252 2.29 -21.84 -1.70
CA SER A 252 2.93 -23.16 -1.60
C SER A 252 4.44 -23.07 -1.68
N THR A 253 4.96 -22.25 -2.62
CA THR A 253 6.41 -22.04 -2.76
C THR A 253 7.00 -21.27 -1.57
N ALA A 254 6.26 -20.31 -0.99
CA ALA A 254 6.68 -19.59 0.20
C ALA A 254 6.75 -20.52 1.44
N LEU A 255 5.79 -21.43 1.59
CA LEU A 255 5.81 -22.46 2.64
C LEU A 255 7.00 -23.42 2.45
N GLU A 256 7.23 -23.91 1.23
CA GLU A 256 8.37 -24.76 0.92
C GLU A 256 9.70 -24.06 1.26
N ALA A 257 9.87 -22.80 0.84
CA ALA A 257 11.04 -22.00 1.17
C ALA A 257 11.27 -21.89 2.69
N SER A 258 10.19 -21.60 3.45
CA SER A 258 10.26 -21.43 4.89
C SER A 258 10.62 -22.73 5.64
N GLN A 259 10.25 -23.89 5.11
CA GLN A 259 10.61 -25.21 5.64
C GLN A 259 12.05 -25.60 5.30
N THR A 260 12.52 -25.22 4.11
CA THR A 260 13.83 -25.64 3.57
C THR A 260 15.00 -24.75 4.00
N GLY A 261 14.80 -23.79 4.89
CA GLY A 261 15.91 -23.05 5.51
C GLY A 261 15.87 -21.53 5.36
N HIS A 262 14.86 -20.98 4.69
CA HIS A 262 14.77 -19.54 4.39
C HIS A 262 13.85 -18.83 5.39
N LEU A 263 14.19 -17.59 5.76
CA LEU A 263 13.26 -16.67 6.40
C LEU A 263 12.44 -15.97 5.33
N VAL A 264 11.13 -16.24 5.33
CA VAL A 264 10.21 -15.73 4.30
C VAL A 264 9.28 -14.69 4.92
N PHE A 265 9.24 -13.51 4.32
CA PHE A 265 8.23 -12.48 4.59
C PHE A 265 7.21 -12.46 3.47
N GLY A 266 5.93 -12.40 3.80
CA GLY A 266 4.85 -12.29 2.82
C GLY A 266 3.78 -11.31 3.25
N THR A 267 3.02 -10.75 2.28
CA THR A 267 1.87 -9.89 2.61
C THR A 267 0.55 -10.45 2.13
N LEU A 268 -0.51 -10.14 2.89
CA LEU A 268 -1.92 -10.34 2.53
C LEU A 268 -2.74 -9.09 2.93
N HIS A 269 -4.06 -9.12 2.63
CA HIS A 269 -4.95 -7.97 2.88
C HIS A 269 -5.97 -8.19 4.02
N THR A 270 -5.73 -9.15 4.88
CA THR A 270 -6.57 -9.43 6.06
C THR A 270 -6.28 -8.45 7.20
N ASN A 271 -7.25 -8.22 8.08
CA ASN A 271 -7.22 -7.22 9.15
C ASN A 271 -7.04 -7.81 10.56
N SER A 272 -6.88 -9.14 10.69
CA SER A 272 -6.50 -9.78 11.95
C SER A 272 -5.62 -11.00 11.69
N ALA A 273 -4.89 -11.45 12.72
CA ALA A 273 -4.00 -12.58 12.62
C ALA A 273 -4.76 -13.89 12.35
N VAL A 274 -5.85 -14.14 13.07
CA VAL A 274 -6.69 -15.32 12.89
C VAL A 274 -7.28 -15.36 11.48
N LYS A 275 -7.88 -14.27 11.01
CA LYS A 275 -8.40 -14.18 9.63
C LYS A 275 -7.31 -14.35 8.56
N THR A 276 -6.07 -14.08 8.89
CA THR A 276 -4.94 -14.35 8.00
C THR A 276 -4.74 -15.85 7.84
N VAL A 277 -4.75 -16.60 8.94
CA VAL A 277 -4.65 -18.07 8.90
C VAL A 277 -5.83 -18.67 8.12
N GLU A 278 -7.05 -18.23 8.39
CA GLU A 278 -8.24 -18.64 7.61
C GLU A 278 -8.08 -18.35 6.11
N ARG A 279 -7.61 -17.17 5.76
CA ARG A 279 -7.40 -16.77 4.37
C ARG A 279 -6.33 -17.61 3.68
N VAL A 280 -5.24 -17.93 4.37
CA VAL A 280 -4.18 -18.83 3.88
C VAL A 280 -4.77 -20.21 3.58
N LEU A 281 -5.54 -20.79 4.49
CA LEU A 281 -6.20 -22.08 4.30
C LEU A 281 -7.23 -22.03 3.17
N GLY A 282 -7.97 -20.94 3.06
CA GLY A 282 -8.98 -20.73 2.01
C GLY A 282 -8.41 -20.56 0.58
N LEU A 283 -7.10 -20.49 0.39
CA LEU A 283 -6.47 -20.55 -0.93
C LEU A 283 -6.40 -21.97 -1.47
N PHE A 284 -6.61 -22.97 -0.61
CA PHE A 284 -6.52 -24.38 -0.96
C PHE A 284 -7.89 -25.05 -0.94
N PRO A 285 -8.11 -26.05 -1.81
CA PRO A 285 -9.32 -26.85 -1.77
C PRO A 285 -9.40 -27.65 -0.45
N PRO A 286 -10.59 -28.02 0.00
CA PRO A 286 -10.80 -28.68 1.31
C PRO A 286 -9.93 -29.91 1.54
N GLU A 287 -9.70 -30.72 0.50
CA GLU A 287 -8.88 -31.94 0.54
C GLU A 287 -7.41 -31.67 0.85
N ASP A 288 -6.88 -30.49 0.53
CA ASP A 288 -5.49 -30.12 0.77
C ASP A 288 -5.29 -29.38 2.12
N GLN A 289 -6.36 -28.84 2.71
CA GLN A 289 -6.28 -27.96 3.88
C GLN A 289 -5.63 -28.59 5.11
N GLU A 290 -5.82 -29.90 5.33
CA GLU A 290 -5.18 -30.59 6.46
C GLU A 290 -3.65 -30.60 6.31
N SER A 291 -3.15 -30.90 5.11
CA SER A 291 -1.73 -30.86 4.81
C SER A 291 -1.15 -29.46 4.94
N VAL A 292 -1.92 -28.45 4.50
CA VAL A 292 -1.51 -27.03 4.59
C VAL A 292 -1.51 -26.56 6.04
N ARG A 293 -2.50 -26.95 6.87
CA ARG A 293 -2.49 -26.63 8.32
C ARG A 293 -1.23 -27.17 9.00
N ARG A 294 -0.85 -28.40 8.69
CA ARG A 294 0.39 -29.00 9.23
C ARG A 294 1.61 -28.20 8.80
N SER A 295 1.77 -27.96 7.49
CA SER A 295 2.90 -27.19 6.96
C SER A 295 2.95 -25.77 7.52
N LEU A 296 1.80 -25.10 7.64
CA LEU A 296 1.69 -23.76 8.19
C LEU A 296 2.03 -23.73 9.68
N SER A 297 1.49 -24.67 10.48
CA SER A 297 1.75 -24.74 11.91
C SER A 297 3.24 -24.94 12.22
N GLU A 298 3.97 -25.66 11.38
CA GLU A 298 5.41 -25.90 11.54
C GLU A 298 6.28 -24.71 11.07
N SER A 299 5.85 -24.02 10.03
CA SER A 299 6.66 -22.98 9.34
C SER A 299 6.38 -21.57 9.83
N LEU A 300 5.14 -21.27 10.21
CA LEU A 300 4.73 -19.93 10.63
C LEU A 300 5.48 -19.53 11.90
N LEU A 301 6.07 -18.35 11.89
CA LEU A 301 6.67 -17.70 13.05
C LEU A 301 5.67 -16.74 13.71
N GLY A 302 4.96 -15.99 12.91
CA GLY A 302 3.94 -15.09 13.39
C GLY A 302 3.20 -14.35 12.26
N VAL A 303 2.10 -13.74 12.64
CA VAL A 303 1.28 -12.88 11.80
C VAL A 303 1.20 -11.50 12.44
N ILE A 304 1.45 -10.48 11.66
CA ILE A 304 1.41 -9.07 12.05
C ILE A 304 0.33 -8.40 11.21
N ALA A 305 -0.91 -8.36 11.70
CA ALA A 305 -1.95 -7.58 11.05
C ALA A 305 -1.87 -6.13 11.56
N GLN A 306 -1.94 -5.17 10.64
CA GLN A 306 -1.65 -3.77 10.92
C GLN A 306 -2.71 -2.84 10.32
N GLY A 307 -3.13 -1.84 11.10
CA GLY A 307 -3.87 -0.69 10.64
C GLY A 307 -3.18 0.62 11.00
N LEU A 308 -3.59 1.71 10.35
CA LEU A 308 -3.14 3.07 10.67
C LEU A 308 -4.31 3.89 11.19
N ILE A 309 -4.06 4.65 12.24
CA ILE A 309 -5.02 5.59 12.84
C ILE A 309 -4.40 6.98 12.93
N ARG A 310 -5.23 8.02 12.80
CA ARG A 310 -4.79 9.41 12.95
C ARG A 310 -4.52 9.72 14.42
N THR A 311 -3.40 10.37 14.69
CA THR A 311 -2.99 10.78 16.02
C THR A 311 -3.49 12.20 16.33
N THR A 312 -3.54 12.54 17.61
CA THR A 312 -3.95 13.86 18.11
C THR A 312 -3.09 15.01 17.59
N ASP A 313 -1.80 14.74 17.28
CA ASP A 313 -0.85 15.68 16.65
C ASP A 313 -0.97 15.74 15.10
N GLY A 314 -2.00 15.10 14.52
CA GLY A 314 -2.27 15.12 13.10
C GLY A 314 -1.42 14.16 12.24
N LYS A 315 -0.56 13.35 12.87
CA LYS A 315 0.21 12.28 12.20
C LYS A 315 -0.59 10.98 12.13
N ARG A 316 0.09 9.86 11.94
CA ARG A 316 -0.49 8.52 11.97
C ARG A 316 0.31 7.63 12.91
N ALA A 317 -0.39 6.74 13.61
CA ALA A 317 0.20 5.67 14.39
C ALA A 317 -0.28 4.32 13.84
N ALA A 318 0.59 3.33 13.88
CA ALA A 318 0.19 1.95 13.60
C ALA A 318 -0.43 1.34 14.86
N TYR A 319 -1.50 0.55 14.66
CA TYR A 319 -2.00 -0.39 15.64
C TYR A 319 -1.91 -1.80 15.06
N HIS A 320 -1.74 -2.77 15.93
CA HIS A 320 -1.37 -4.13 15.51
C HIS A 320 -2.28 -5.17 16.14
N ASP A 321 -2.41 -6.28 15.42
CA ASP A 321 -2.96 -7.55 15.85
C ASP A 321 -1.87 -8.60 15.57
N ILE A 322 -1.10 -8.98 16.59
CA ILE A 322 0.11 -9.79 16.44
C ILE A 322 -0.09 -11.15 17.11
N MET A 323 0.03 -12.21 16.31
CA MET A 323 0.08 -13.60 16.77
C MET A 323 1.50 -14.13 16.60
N ILE A 324 2.05 -14.68 17.65
CA ILE A 324 3.28 -15.47 17.62
C ILE A 324 2.91 -16.94 17.66
N ASN A 325 3.49 -17.73 16.77
CA ASN A 325 3.16 -19.14 16.64
C ASN A 325 3.87 -19.96 17.73
N THR A 326 3.39 -19.83 18.98
CA THR A 326 3.82 -20.66 20.10
C THR A 326 3.37 -22.12 19.92
N GLU A 327 3.87 -23.04 20.75
CA GLU A 327 3.47 -24.46 20.68
C GLU A 327 1.95 -24.65 20.83
N ALA A 328 1.30 -23.81 21.66
CA ALA A 328 -0.16 -23.84 21.80
C ALA A 328 -0.86 -23.36 20.52
N CYS A 329 -0.41 -22.26 19.91
CA CYS A 329 -0.97 -21.80 18.63
C CYS A 329 -0.78 -22.82 17.52
N LYS A 330 0.39 -23.50 17.45
CA LYS A 330 0.65 -24.58 16.48
C LYS A 330 -0.38 -25.70 16.59
N ASP A 331 -0.66 -26.16 17.81
CA ASP A 331 -1.61 -27.24 18.06
C ASP A 331 -3.03 -26.84 17.60
N TYR A 332 -3.49 -25.64 17.96
CA TYR A 332 -4.81 -25.17 17.54
C TYR A 332 -4.89 -24.90 16.02
N ILE A 333 -3.86 -24.33 15.40
CA ILE A 333 -3.82 -24.16 13.93
C ILE A 333 -3.88 -25.53 13.25
N GLN A 334 -3.16 -26.54 13.75
CA GLN A 334 -3.14 -27.87 13.19
C GLN A 334 -4.51 -28.57 13.29
N ARG A 335 -5.22 -28.38 14.40
CA ARG A 335 -6.60 -28.90 14.59
C ARG A 335 -7.64 -28.11 13.79
N GLY A 336 -7.37 -26.83 13.50
CA GLY A 336 -8.32 -25.91 12.86
C GLY A 336 -9.19 -25.14 13.86
N ASP A 337 -8.83 -25.16 15.15
CA ASP A 337 -9.55 -24.51 16.25
C ASP A 337 -9.07 -23.06 16.39
N LEU A 338 -9.34 -22.22 15.40
CA LEU A 338 -8.76 -20.88 15.29
C LEU A 338 -9.34 -19.88 16.30
N ASP A 339 -10.53 -20.12 16.83
CA ASP A 339 -11.12 -19.28 17.88
C ASP A 339 -10.27 -19.34 19.16
N GLU A 340 -9.71 -20.51 19.50
CA GLU A 340 -8.83 -20.68 20.65
C GLU A 340 -7.50 -19.92 20.51
N VAL A 341 -7.06 -19.69 19.26
CA VAL A 341 -5.86 -18.88 18.99
C VAL A 341 -6.08 -17.42 19.42
N GLU A 342 -7.27 -16.85 19.20
CA GLU A 342 -7.60 -15.49 19.62
C GLU A 342 -7.60 -15.37 21.16
N GLU A 343 -8.14 -16.37 21.88
CA GLU A 343 -8.08 -16.40 23.34
C GLU A 343 -6.66 -16.46 23.89
N ILE A 344 -5.76 -17.20 23.21
CA ILE A 344 -4.34 -17.22 23.59
C ILE A 344 -3.71 -15.84 23.38
N MET A 345 -3.97 -15.19 22.26
CA MET A 345 -3.43 -13.85 21.98
C MET A 345 -3.80 -12.85 23.08
N GLU A 346 -5.02 -12.90 23.58
CA GLU A 346 -5.47 -12.02 24.66
C GLU A 346 -4.70 -12.18 25.97
N ARG A 347 -4.18 -13.40 26.23
CA ARG A 347 -3.50 -13.77 27.49
C ARG A 347 -1.98 -13.78 27.40
N SER A 348 -1.42 -13.78 26.18
CA SER A 348 0.03 -14.00 25.93
C SER A 348 0.80 -12.74 25.55
N GLY A 349 0.48 -11.62 26.20
CA GLY A 349 1.20 -10.36 25.99
C GLY A 349 2.71 -10.44 26.29
N PHE A 350 3.14 -11.34 27.18
CA PHE A 350 4.56 -11.58 27.50
C PHE A 350 5.32 -12.25 26.35
N ASP A 351 4.64 -12.96 25.45
CA ASP A 351 5.23 -13.54 24.23
C ASP A 351 5.32 -12.52 23.08
N GLY A 352 4.96 -11.26 23.32
CA GLY A 352 4.91 -10.22 22.31
C GLY A 352 3.63 -10.23 21.46
N MET A 353 2.64 -11.05 21.83
CA MET A 353 1.32 -11.03 21.21
C MET A 353 0.53 -9.79 21.65
N VAL A 354 -0.31 -9.27 20.77
CA VAL A 354 -1.22 -8.17 21.08
C VAL A 354 -2.43 -8.25 20.18
N THR A 355 -3.62 -8.11 20.75
CA THR A 355 -4.84 -7.95 19.94
C THR A 355 -5.00 -6.52 19.45
N SER A 356 -5.74 -6.31 18.37
CA SER A 356 -5.99 -4.97 17.83
C SER A 356 -6.61 -4.04 18.88
N ASN A 357 -7.52 -4.55 19.72
CA ASN A 357 -8.14 -3.78 20.81
C ASN A 357 -7.16 -3.39 21.90
N GLN A 358 -6.26 -4.30 22.31
CA GLN A 358 -5.19 -3.99 23.26
C GLN A 358 -4.24 -2.92 22.69
N SER A 359 -3.88 -3.04 21.41
CA SER A 359 -3.02 -2.07 20.74
C SER A 359 -3.66 -0.68 20.66
N LEU A 360 -4.96 -0.61 20.32
CA LEU A 360 -5.72 0.63 20.30
C LEU A 360 -5.86 1.22 21.69
N LEU A 361 -6.15 0.41 22.71
CA LEU A 361 -6.27 0.85 24.11
C LEU A 361 -4.95 1.47 24.59
N ASN A 362 -3.80 0.84 24.30
CA ASN A 362 -2.48 1.38 24.64
C ASN A 362 -2.22 2.75 23.99
N LEU A 363 -2.70 2.96 22.77
CA LEU A 363 -2.58 4.27 22.09
C LEU A 363 -3.50 5.33 22.72
N VAL A 364 -4.70 4.95 23.20
CA VAL A 364 -5.61 5.84 23.93
C VAL A 364 -4.99 6.21 25.29
N GLU A 365 -4.49 5.24 26.05
CA GLU A 365 -3.84 5.46 27.36
C GLU A 365 -2.59 6.35 27.26
N ALA A 366 -1.86 6.24 26.15
CA ALA A 366 -0.72 7.10 25.83
C ALA A 366 -1.14 8.48 25.26
N GLU A 367 -2.44 8.81 25.28
CA GLU A 367 -3.02 10.07 24.76
C GLU A 367 -2.64 10.38 23.30
N ARG A 368 -2.26 9.33 22.55
CA ARG A 368 -1.84 9.49 21.15
C ARG A 368 -3.00 9.54 20.18
N ILE A 369 -4.14 8.95 20.54
CA ILE A 369 -5.36 8.93 19.71
C ILE A 369 -6.59 9.22 20.57
N GLU A 370 -7.64 9.71 19.94
CA GLU A 370 -8.92 9.94 20.59
C GLU A 370 -9.69 8.61 20.81
N PRO A 371 -10.35 8.41 21.96
CA PRO A 371 -11.16 7.21 22.23
C PRO A 371 -12.19 6.90 21.14
N LYS A 372 -12.86 7.93 20.62
CA LYS A 372 -13.88 7.80 19.57
C LYS A 372 -13.29 7.22 18.26
N ASP A 373 -12.07 7.65 17.90
CA ASP A 373 -11.41 7.21 16.68
C ASP A 373 -10.92 5.75 16.83
N ALA A 374 -10.44 5.38 18.03
CA ALA A 374 -10.09 4.00 18.35
C ALA A 374 -11.30 3.06 18.22
N ILE A 375 -12.46 3.44 18.80
CA ILE A 375 -13.70 2.67 18.73
C ILE A 375 -14.17 2.51 17.27
N ALA A 376 -14.04 3.57 16.45
CA ALA A 376 -14.49 3.57 15.06
C ALA A 376 -13.72 2.57 14.17
N VAL A 377 -12.44 2.28 14.47
CA VAL A 377 -11.60 1.34 13.69
C VAL A 377 -11.50 -0.04 14.32
N SER A 378 -12.00 -0.23 15.53
CA SER A 378 -11.96 -1.49 16.29
C SER A 378 -12.77 -2.59 15.59
N LEU A 379 -12.24 -3.81 15.60
CA LEU A 379 -12.97 -5.01 15.17
C LEU A 379 -14.03 -5.47 16.19
N LYS A 380 -13.82 -5.13 17.48
CA LYS A 380 -14.72 -5.42 18.60
C LYS A 380 -15.04 -4.13 19.38
N PRO A 381 -15.81 -3.17 18.79
CA PRO A 381 -15.97 -1.81 19.34
C PRO A 381 -16.62 -1.77 20.72
N ASN A 382 -17.54 -2.69 21.02
CA ASN A 382 -18.22 -2.76 22.33
C ASN A 382 -17.22 -3.15 23.42
N GLU A 383 -16.36 -4.12 23.19
CA GLU A 383 -15.33 -4.57 24.14
C GLU A 383 -14.31 -3.43 24.41
N LEU A 384 -13.83 -2.78 23.34
CA LEU A 384 -12.92 -1.64 23.48
C LEU A 384 -13.56 -0.49 24.24
N SER A 385 -14.82 -0.16 23.97
CA SER A 385 -15.54 0.89 24.69
C SER A 385 -15.67 0.59 26.18
N GLN A 386 -15.94 -0.67 26.56
CA GLN A 386 -15.99 -1.10 27.96
C GLN A 386 -14.61 -1.02 28.63
N ALA A 387 -13.55 -1.47 27.94
CA ALA A 387 -12.18 -1.41 28.45
C ALA A 387 -11.71 0.03 28.71
N ILE A 388 -12.04 0.96 27.80
CA ILE A 388 -11.71 2.39 27.97
C ILE A 388 -12.46 2.98 29.19
N ARG A 389 -13.75 2.68 29.37
CA ARG A 389 -14.54 3.17 30.50
C ARG A 389 -14.08 2.59 31.83
N GLY A 390 -13.76 1.30 31.88
CA GLY A 390 -13.34 0.60 33.09
C GLY A 390 -11.98 1.05 33.65
N ARG A 391 -11.18 1.76 32.85
CA ARG A 391 -9.89 2.34 33.26
C ARG A 391 -9.94 3.85 33.51
N SER A 392 -11.04 4.51 33.12
CA SER A 392 -11.27 5.93 33.39
C SER A 392 -11.96 6.17 34.72
N SER A 393 -12.33 5.12 35.46
CA SER A 393 -12.92 5.10 36.79
C SER A 393 -11.87 4.65 37.84
#